data_abd2f4f15ffcbedd15bcc5241dccf73e
#
_entry.id   abd2f4f15ffcbedd15bcc5241dccf73e
#
_cell.length_a   1.000
_cell.length_b   1.000
_cell.length_c   1.000
_cell.angle_alpha   90.00
_cell.angle_beta   90.00
_cell.angle_gamma   90.00
#
_symmetry.space_group_name_H-M   'P 1'
#
loop_
_entity.id
_entity.type
_entity.pdbx_description
1 polymer ?
#
loop_
_entity_poly.entity_id
_entity_poly.type
_entity_poly.pdbx_seq_one_letter_code
_entity_poly.pdbx_strand_id
1 'polypeptide(L)'
;LWGHLDRFALEMDIINRCFSELLTSDPIPPTSRLPFTNDEIKTVWEHQSDPWVDTVLILLYSGWRISEFLNLKPEDIDLKEGTMKGGTKTKAGKNRIVPIHPKIRPLIERRLAEGGPRLISYNGKICNQTQYRIFWADIMKALKLNHPPHECRHTFETKLDSAGANRKCIDLLMGHVSKDTGNRVYNHKTLD
;
A
#
# COMPACT_ATOMS: atom_id res chain seq x y z
N LEU A 1 9.65 11.87 -18.81
CA LEU A 1 9.09 13.12 -19.35
C LEU A 1 9.82 13.53 -20.64
N TRP A 2 11.15 13.68 -20.59
CA TRP A 2 11.96 14.13 -21.74
C TRP A 2 11.76 13.28 -22.99
N GLY A 3 11.79 11.95 -22.92
CA GLY A 3 11.59 11.08 -24.07
C GLY A 3 10.20 11.21 -24.73
N HIS A 4 9.17 11.62 -23.99
CA HIS A 4 7.86 11.93 -24.58
C HIS A 4 7.86 13.28 -25.31
N LEU A 5 8.55 14.27 -24.75
CA LEU A 5 8.69 15.59 -25.38
C LEU A 5 9.49 15.49 -26.68
N ASP A 6 10.61 14.78 -26.68
CA ASP A 6 11.42 14.54 -27.87
C ASP A 6 10.64 13.82 -28.97
N ARG A 7 9.89 12.77 -28.61
CA ARG A 7 9.07 12.03 -29.57
C ARG A 7 7.99 12.91 -30.19
N PHE A 8 7.31 13.71 -29.35
CA PHE A 8 6.33 14.69 -29.85
C PHE A 8 6.98 15.71 -30.76
N ALA A 9 8.15 16.27 -30.39
CA ALA A 9 8.88 17.23 -31.21
C ALA A 9 9.37 16.64 -32.55
N LEU A 10 9.74 15.35 -32.56
CA LEU A 10 10.04 14.59 -33.78
C LEU A 10 8.82 14.42 -34.69
N GLU A 11 7.66 14.03 -34.09
CA GLU A 11 6.39 13.88 -34.81
C GLU A 11 5.89 15.19 -35.42
N MET A 12 6.27 16.33 -34.83
CA MET A 12 5.94 17.68 -35.29
C MET A 12 7.02 18.32 -36.19
N ASP A 13 8.04 17.55 -36.58
CA ASP A 13 9.19 18.02 -37.39
C ASP A 13 9.94 19.24 -36.80
N ILE A 14 9.86 19.41 -35.46
CA ILE A 14 10.56 20.48 -34.71
C ILE A 14 12.02 20.12 -34.48
N ILE A 15 12.33 18.85 -34.28
CA ILE A 15 13.69 18.29 -34.15
C ILE A 15 13.86 17.10 -35.07
N ASN A 16 15.11 16.82 -35.47
CA ASN A 16 15.47 15.76 -36.40
C ASN A 16 16.06 14.51 -35.70
N ARG A 17 16.19 14.49 -34.40
CA ARG A 17 16.68 13.38 -33.59
C ARG A 17 16.21 13.47 -32.11
N CYS A 18 16.13 12.32 -31.44
CA CYS A 18 15.85 12.24 -30.00
C CYS A 18 17.07 12.66 -29.17
N PHE A 19 17.01 13.78 -28.47
CA PHE A 19 18.07 14.23 -27.59
C PHE A 19 18.03 13.53 -26.23
N SER A 20 16.85 13.06 -25.80
CA SER A 20 16.71 12.31 -24.53
C SER A 20 17.44 10.95 -24.55
N GLU A 21 17.71 10.38 -25.73
CA GLU A 21 18.50 9.15 -25.85
C GLU A 21 20.00 9.38 -25.56
N LEU A 22 20.45 10.63 -25.63
CA LEU A 22 21.81 11.01 -25.31
C LEU A 22 21.99 11.29 -23.80
N LEU A 23 20.88 11.36 -23.05
CA LEU A 23 20.93 11.60 -21.61
C LEU A 23 21.21 10.27 -20.90
N THR A 24 22.45 10.09 -20.47
CA THR A 24 22.79 9.02 -19.53
C THR A 24 22.51 9.52 -18.12
N SER A 25 21.56 8.90 -17.41
CA SER A 25 21.46 9.07 -15.98
C SER A 25 22.35 8.06 -15.28
N ASP A 26 23.08 8.48 -14.28
CA ASP A 26 23.75 7.52 -13.40
C ASP A 26 22.73 6.49 -12.90
N PRO A 27 23.08 5.21 -12.85
CA PRO A 27 22.18 4.19 -12.32
C PRO A 27 21.82 4.58 -10.89
N ILE A 28 20.53 4.85 -10.65
CA ILE A 28 20.04 5.07 -9.29
C ILE A 28 20.36 3.80 -8.52
N PRO A 29 21.18 3.86 -7.45
CA PRO A 29 21.47 2.69 -6.66
C PRO A 29 20.16 2.05 -6.22
N PRO A 30 20.03 0.71 -6.30
CA PRO A 30 18.81 0.06 -5.89
C PRO A 30 18.54 0.44 -4.43
N THR A 31 17.49 1.20 -4.20
CA THR A 31 16.99 1.46 -2.84
C THR A 31 16.63 0.09 -2.27
N SER A 32 17.45 -0.40 -1.35
CA SER A 32 17.15 -1.65 -0.65
C SER A 32 15.84 -1.45 0.12
N ARG A 33 14.79 -2.06 -0.37
CA ARG A 33 13.50 -2.06 0.30
C ARG A 33 13.57 -3.11 1.38
N LEU A 34 13.83 -2.68 2.61
CA LEU A 34 13.94 -3.57 3.74
C LEU A 34 12.57 -3.76 4.38
N PRO A 35 12.08 -5.01 4.49
CA PRO A 35 10.88 -5.27 5.27
C PRO A 35 11.15 -4.99 6.75
N PHE A 36 10.11 -4.62 7.49
CA PHE A 36 10.19 -4.54 8.96
C PHE A 36 10.61 -5.89 9.54
N THR A 37 11.57 -5.87 10.45
CA THR A 37 11.99 -7.03 11.21
C THR A 37 10.93 -7.44 12.25
N ASN A 38 11.04 -8.64 12.80
CA ASN A 38 10.12 -9.09 13.86
C ASN A 38 10.21 -8.21 15.11
N ASP A 39 11.41 -7.76 15.47
CA ASP A 39 11.64 -6.91 16.65
C ASP A 39 11.04 -5.50 16.44
N GLU A 40 11.18 -4.95 15.24
CA GLU A 40 10.54 -3.67 14.89
C GLU A 40 9.03 -3.77 14.92
N ILE A 41 8.45 -4.86 14.37
CA ILE A 41 7.00 -5.10 14.44
C ILE A 41 6.55 -5.23 15.91
N LYS A 42 7.34 -5.89 16.76
CA LYS A 42 7.05 -6.00 18.19
C LYS A 42 7.07 -4.62 18.84
N THR A 43 8.07 -3.79 18.55
CA THR A 43 8.15 -2.40 19.03
C THR A 43 6.90 -1.61 18.62
N VAL A 44 6.44 -1.72 17.37
CA VAL A 44 5.22 -1.05 16.91
C VAL A 44 3.99 -1.54 17.69
N TRP A 45 3.90 -2.84 18.03
CA TRP A 45 2.82 -3.38 18.86
C TRP A 45 2.86 -2.87 20.30
N GLU A 46 4.02 -2.73 20.92
CA GLU A 46 4.20 -2.20 22.26
C GLU A 46 3.70 -0.75 22.37
N HIS A 47 3.73 0.00 21.27
CA HIS A 47 3.31 1.39 21.18
C HIS A 47 1.97 1.58 20.43
N GLN A 48 1.16 0.53 20.31
CA GLN A 48 -0.11 0.58 19.54
C GLN A 48 -1.14 1.61 20.05
N SER A 49 -0.99 2.08 21.28
CA SER A 49 -1.85 3.10 21.89
C SER A 49 -1.36 4.53 21.66
N ASP A 50 -0.13 4.68 21.16
CA ASP A 50 0.42 6.00 20.84
C ASP A 50 -0.28 6.58 19.60
N PRO A 51 -0.36 7.90 19.48
CA PRO A 51 -1.06 8.54 18.36
C PRO A 51 -0.59 8.02 17.00
N TRP A 52 -1.52 7.55 16.19
CA TRP A 52 -1.31 7.08 14.80
C TRP A 52 -0.49 5.80 14.61
N VAL A 53 0.11 5.23 15.66
CA VAL A 53 0.92 4.00 15.55
C VAL A 53 0.07 2.81 15.10
N ASP A 54 -1.20 2.75 15.47
CA ASP A 54 -2.14 1.73 15.01
C ASP A 54 -2.27 1.68 13.49
N THR A 55 -2.11 2.82 12.81
CA THR A 55 -2.16 2.87 11.33
C THR A 55 -0.99 2.12 10.67
N VAL A 56 0.18 2.11 11.32
CA VAL A 56 1.34 1.31 10.87
C VAL A 56 1.01 -0.17 10.96
N LEU A 57 0.40 -0.61 12.06
CA LEU A 57 -0.04 -2.01 12.25
C LEU A 57 -1.07 -2.41 11.21
N ILE A 58 -2.08 -1.57 10.96
CA ILE A 58 -3.10 -1.86 9.94
C ILE A 58 -2.43 -2.03 8.56
N LEU A 59 -1.48 -1.16 8.20
CA LEU A 59 -0.73 -1.28 6.94
C LEU A 59 0.12 -2.55 6.87
N LEU A 60 0.81 -2.91 7.97
CA LEU A 60 1.65 -4.12 8.07
C LEU A 60 0.84 -5.41 7.89
N TYR A 61 -0.41 -5.44 8.36
CA TYR A 61 -1.27 -6.64 8.33
C TYR A 61 -2.28 -6.66 7.18
N SER A 62 -2.29 -5.66 6.32
CA SER A 62 -3.23 -5.57 5.19
C SER A 62 -2.57 -5.36 3.84
N GLY A 63 -1.32 -4.89 3.81
CA GLY A 63 -0.59 -4.64 2.58
C GLY A 63 -1.19 -3.57 1.65
N TRP A 64 -2.06 -2.69 2.15
CA TRP A 64 -2.60 -1.58 1.37
C TRP A 64 -1.51 -0.64 0.87
N ARG A 65 -1.68 -0.08 -0.33
CA ARG A 65 -0.90 1.11 -0.71
C ARG A 65 -1.40 2.29 0.10
N ILE A 66 -0.50 3.19 0.49
CA ILE A 66 -0.86 4.34 1.33
C ILE A 66 -2.02 5.16 0.74
N SER A 67 -2.02 5.41 -0.56
CA SER A 67 -3.10 6.14 -1.22
C SER A 67 -4.44 5.40 -1.19
N GLU A 68 -4.43 4.07 -1.23
CA GLU A 68 -5.63 3.23 -1.14
C GLU A 68 -6.14 3.18 0.30
N PHE A 69 -5.22 3.02 1.27
CA PHE A 69 -5.52 3.00 2.70
C PHE A 69 -6.22 4.29 3.17
N LEU A 70 -5.67 5.44 2.79
CA LEU A 70 -6.26 6.74 3.13
C LEU A 70 -7.60 7.03 2.43
N ASN A 71 -7.94 6.26 1.41
CA ASN A 71 -9.21 6.36 0.70
C ASN A 71 -10.28 5.36 1.15
N LEU A 72 -9.94 4.41 2.04
CA LEU A 72 -10.93 3.48 2.61
C LEU A 72 -12.00 4.24 3.36
N LYS A 73 -13.25 3.95 3.05
CA LYS A 73 -14.42 4.51 3.71
C LYS A 73 -14.95 3.53 4.76
N PRO A 74 -15.75 3.99 5.75
CA PRO A 74 -16.43 3.08 6.68
C PRO A 74 -17.25 1.99 5.99
N GLU A 75 -17.93 2.34 4.88
CA GLU A 75 -18.72 1.40 4.07
C GLU A 75 -17.89 0.33 3.33
N ASP A 76 -16.59 0.56 3.20
CA ASP A 76 -15.66 -0.42 2.59
C ASP A 76 -15.20 -1.49 3.59
N ILE A 77 -15.59 -1.37 4.85
CA ILE A 77 -15.18 -2.25 5.95
C ILE A 77 -16.35 -3.12 6.38
N ASP A 78 -16.26 -4.41 6.12
CA ASP A 78 -17.22 -5.38 6.58
C ASP A 78 -16.66 -6.14 7.80
N LEU A 79 -17.06 -5.69 8.99
CA LEU A 79 -16.63 -6.35 10.22
C LEU A 79 -17.28 -7.72 10.41
N LYS A 80 -18.45 -7.98 9.83
CA LYS A 80 -19.13 -9.29 9.93
C LYS A 80 -18.38 -10.34 9.14
N GLU A 81 -18.07 -10.03 7.88
CA GLU A 81 -17.28 -10.90 7.00
C GLU A 81 -15.78 -10.81 7.25
N GLY A 82 -15.33 -9.83 8.08
CA GLY A 82 -13.92 -9.63 8.38
C GLY A 82 -13.10 -9.19 7.18
N THR A 83 -13.63 -8.28 6.35
CA THR A 83 -12.97 -7.86 5.11
C THR A 83 -12.94 -6.35 4.94
N MET A 84 -11.96 -5.89 4.16
CA MET A 84 -11.85 -4.52 3.65
C MET A 84 -11.85 -4.54 2.13
N LYS A 85 -12.65 -3.70 1.49
CA LYS A 85 -12.76 -3.60 0.03
C LYS A 85 -12.21 -2.27 -0.45
N GLY A 86 -11.33 -2.28 -1.46
CA GLY A 86 -10.75 -1.02 -1.96
C GLY A 86 -9.82 -1.23 -3.14
N GLY A 87 -9.01 -0.20 -3.40
CA GLY A 87 -8.04 -0.19 -4.50
C GLY A 87 -8.58 0.50 -5.76
N THR A 88 -7.79 1.43 -6.28
CA THR A 88 -8.18 2.27 -7.44
C THR A 88 -7.09 2.39 -8.49
N LYS A 89 -5.83 2.15 -8.11
CA LYS A 89 -4.68 2.54 -8.93
C LYS A 89 -4.45 1.65 -10.17
N THR A 90 -4.81 0.37 -10.10
CA THR A 90 -4.58 -0.57 -11.21
C THR A 90 -5.85 -1.36 -11.50
N LYS A 91 -6.02 -1.83 -12.76
CA LYS A 91 -7.19 -2.64 -13.14
C LYS A 91 -7.31 -3.90 -12.28
N ALA A 92 -6.20 -4.57 -11.96
CA ALA A 92 -6.17 -5.75 -11.09
C ALA A 92 -6.35 -5.44 -9.60
N GLY A 93 -6.02 -4.23 -9.16
CA GLY A 93 -6.19 -3.81 -7.78
C GLY A 93 -7.53 -3.17 -7.47
N LYS A 94 -8.36 -2.89 -8.50
CA LYS A 94 -9.65 -2.23 -8.31
C LYS A 94 -10.62 -3.18 -7.59
N ASN A 95 -11.26 -2.66 -6.53
CA ASN A 95 -12.23 -3.40 -5.71
C ASN A 95 -11.69 -4.72 -5.12
N ARG A 96 -10.37 -4.81 -4.86
CA ARG A 96 -9.83 -5.99 -4.21
C ARG A 96 -10.35 -6.11 -2.79
N ILE A 97 -10.51 -7.35 -2.35
CA ILE A 97 -10.92 -7.68 -0.99
C ILE A 97 -9.67 -8.11 -0.23
N VAL A 98 -9.44 -7.51 0.94
CA VAL A 98 -8.35 -7.83 1.84
C VAL A 98 -8.95 -8.28 3.17
N PRO A 99 -8.65 -9.50 3.65
CA PRO A 99 -9.11 -9.97 4.95
C PRO A 99 -8.59 -9.10 6.09
N ILE A 100 -9.41 -8.89 7.11
CA ILE A 100 -9.01 -8.24 8.35
C ILE A 100 -8.38 -9.30 9.26
N HIS A 101 -7.07 -9.21 9.45
CA HIS A 101 -6.38 -10.09 10.39
C HIS A 101 -6.92 -9.85 11.82
N PRO A 102 -7.21 -10.92 12.61
CA PRO A 102 -7.80 -10.77 13.95
C PRO A 102 -7.08 -9.79 14.87
N LYS A 103 -5.75 -9.75 14.81
CA LYS A 103 -4.94 -8.82 15.65
C LYS A 103 -5.22 -7.34 15.39
N ILE A 104 -5.51 -6.95 14.13
CA ILE A 104 -5.75 -5.53 13.80
C ILE A 104 -7.23 -5.16 13.81
N ARG A 105 -8.13 -6.12 13.98
CA ARG A 105 -9.57 -5.87 14.04
C ARG A 105 -9.93 -4.82 15.11
N PRO A 106 -9.45 -4.92 16.37
CA PRO A 106 -9.75 -3.91 17.39
C PRO A 106 -9.27 -2.51 17.03
N LEU A 107 -8.15 -2.41 16.29
CA LEU A 107 -7.60 -1.13 15.82
C LEU A 107 -8.52 -0.49 14.78
N ILE A 108 -9.04 -1.29 13.85
CA ILE A 108 -9.99 -0.86 12.82
C ILE A 108 -11.33 -0.45 13.48
N GLU A 109 -11.85 -1.24 14.41
CA GLU A 109 -13.07 -0.93 15.17
C GLU A 109 -12.93 0.41 15.91
N ARG A 110 -11.79 0.66 16.55
CA ARG A 110 -11.49 1.94 17.21
C ARG A 110 -11.51 3.10 16.20
N ARG A 111 -10.87 2.96 15.05
CA ARG A 111 -10.88 3.99 14.00
C ARG A 111 -12.26 4.27 13.42
N LEU A 112 -13.08 3.25 13.26
CA LEU A 112 -14.48 3.42 12.85
C LEU A 112 -15.30 4.16 13.92
N ALA A 113 -15.07 3.87 15.21
CA ALA A 113 -15.73 4.54 16.32
C ALA A 113 -15.37 6.02 16.48
N GLU A 114 -14.16 6.42 16.08
CA GLU A 114 -13.75 7.84 16.03
C GLU A 114 -14.62 8.65 15.04
N GLY A 115 -15.22 7.97 14.07
CA GLY A 115 -16.04 8.59 13.03
C GLY A 115 -15.23 9.36 11.99
N GLY A 116 -15.94 9.79 10.95
CA GLY A 116 -15.34 10.58 9.87
C GLY A 116 -15.59 10.01 8.48
N PRO A 117 -15.25 10.75 7.43
CA PRO A 117 -15.55 10.38 6.05
C PRO A 117 -14.68 9.25 5.50
N ARG A 118 -13.61 8.88 6.20
CA ARG A 118 -12.69 7.79 5.86
C ARG A 118 -12.34 6.99 7.12
N LEU A 119 -11.87 5.74 6.93
CA LEU A 119 -11.30 4.94 8.03
C LEU A 119 -10.19 5.72 8.74
N ILE A 120 -9.37 6.41 7.97
CA ILE A 120 -8.32 7.29 8.47
C ILE A 120 -8.73 8.74 8.26
N SER A 121 -9.29 9.31 9.31
CA SER A 121 -9.72 10.70 9.39
C SER A 121 -8.90 11.45 10.44
N TYR A 122 -8.78 12.77 10.30
CA TYR A 122 -8.12 13.65 11.25
C TYR A 122 -9.02 14.84 11.56
N ASN A 123 -9.37 15.02 12.85
CA ASN A 123 -10.31 16.06 13.29
C ASN A 123 -11.64 16.05 12.50
N GLY A 124 -12.20 14.85 12.26
CA GLY A 124 -13.45 14.68 11.53
C GLY A 124 -13.35 14.97 10.01
N LYS A 125 -12.15 15.18 9.47
CA LYS A 125 -11.90 15.47 8.06
C LYS A 125 -11.03 14.40 7.41
N ILE A 126 -11.02 14.39 6.07
CA ILE A 126 -10.15 13.49 5.29
C ILE A 126 -8.69 13.80 5.62
N CYS A 127 -7.95 12.78 6.08
CA CYS A 127 -6.51 12.86 6.20
C CYS A 127 -5.87 12.66 4.81
N ASN A 128 -5.27 13.70 4.26
CA ASN A 128 -4.58 13.60 2.98
C ASN A 128 -3.17 13.02 3.12
N GLN A 129 -2.58 12.62 1.99
CA GLN A 129 -1.28 11.94 1.99
C GLN A 129 -0.14 12.82 2.54
N THR A 130 -0.21 14.14 2.37
CA THR A 130 0.80 15.07 2.89
C THR A 130 0.74 15.14 4.40
N GLN A 131 -0.46 15.27 4.97
CA GLN A 131 -0.68 15.23 6.42
C GLN A 131 -0.23 13.89 7.01
N TYR A 132 -0.60 12.78 6.39
CA TYR A 132 -0.21 11.46 6.87
C TYR A 132 1.30 11.25 6.85
N ARG A 133 2.03 11.81 5.88
CA ARG A 133 3.50 11.76 5.86
C ARG A 133 4.14 12.44 7.06
N ILE A 134 3.53 13.53 7.55
CA ILE A 134 4.00 14.20 8.78
C ILE A 134 3.82 13.25 9.96
N PHE A 135 2.61 12.70 10.16
CA PHE A 135 2.36 11.73 11.24
C PHE A 135 3.28 10.51 11.14
N TRP A 136 3.50 10.02 9.93
CA TRP A 136 4.43 8.91 9.71
C TRP A 136 5.85 9.24 10.15
N ALA A 137 6.36 10.42 9.80
CA ALA A 137 7.70 10.85 10.20
C ALA A 137 7.83 10.96 11.72
N ASP A 138 6.80 11.49 12.39
CA ASP A 138 6.76 11.60 13.84
C ASP A 138 6.75 10.21 14.52
N ILE A 139 5.96 9.26 14.00
CA ILE A 139 5.94 7.88 14.48
C ILE A 139 7.32 7.24 14.31
N MET A 140 7.91 7.31 13.13
CA MET A 140 9.21 6.69 12.86
C MET A 140 10.30 7.27 13.77
N LYS A 141 10.27 8.59 14.00
CA LYS A 141 11.18 9.26 14.94
C LYS A 141 10.97 8.79 16.39
N ALA A 142 9.71 8.73 16.84
CA ALA A 142 9.39 8.31 18.21
C ALA A 142 9.80 6.87 18.49
N LEU A 143 9.59 5.97 17.53
CA LEU A 143 9.94 4.55 17.63
C LEU A 143 11.42 4.27 17.28
N LYS A 144 12.19 5.28 16.87
CA LYS A 144 13.57 5.13 16.37
C LYS A 144 13.68 4.16 15.19
N LEU A 145 12.67 4.14 14.33
CA LEU A 145 12.61 3.36 13.11
C LEU A 145 12.85 4.26 11.89
N ASN A 146 13.21 3.65 10.75
CA ASN A 146 13.43 4.39 9.51
C ASN A 146 12.86 3.62 8.31
N HIS A 147 11.54 3.57 8.22
CA HIS A 147 10.83 2.91 7.14
C HIS A 147 9.87 3.88 6.44
N PRO A 148 9.85 3.98 5.11
CA PRO A 148 8.75 4.61 4.39
C PRO A 148 7.47 3.75 4.47
N PRO A 149 6.27 4.34 4.34
CA PRO A 149 4.99 3.60 4.43
C PRO A 149 4.89 2.40 3.48
N HIS A 150 5.57 2.45 2.34
CA HIS A 150 5.53 1.38 1.34
C HIS A 150 6.18 0.08 1.82
N GLU A 151 7.10 0.15 2.78
CA GLU A 151 7.75 -1.03 3.34
C GLU A 151 6.84 -1.87 4.22
N CYS A 152 5.76 -1.31 4.77
CA CYS A 152 4.70 -2.12 5.38
C CYS A 152 4.12 -3.13 4.39
N ARG A 153 3.89 -2.70 3.17
CA ARG A 153 3.36 -3.55 2.11
C ARG A 153 4.38 -4.61 1.67
N HIS A 154 5.67 -4.26 1.59
CA HIS A 154 6.73 -5.24 1.35
C HIS A 154 6.81 -6.27 2.46
N THR A 155 6.71 -5.81 3.72
CA THR A 155 6.68 -6.68 4.89
C THR A 155 5.50 -7.66 4.82
N PHE A 156 4.31 -7.19 4.48
CA PHE A 156 3.12 -8.03 4.31
C PHE A 156 3.35 -9.11 3.24
N GLU A 157 3.84 -8.73 2.05
CA GLU A 157 4.17 -9.67 0.97
C GLU A 157 5.20 -10.70 1.41
N THR A 158 6.31 -10.26 2.00
CA THR A 158 7.38 -11.13 2.50
C THR A 158 6.90 -12.11 3.55
N LYS A 159 6.03 -11.66 4.48
CA LYS A 159 5.44 -12.53 5.51
C LYS A 159 4.54 -13.61 4.93
N LEU A 160 3.71 -13.26 3.96
CA LEU A 160 2.86 -14.23 3.27
C LEU A 160 3.69 -15.26 2.49
N ASP A 161 4.72 -14.81 1.78
CA ASP A 161 5.62 -15.66 1.02
C ASP A 161 6.40 -16.63 1.96
N SER A 162 6.95 -16.11 3.06
CA SER A 162 7.65 -16.89 4.07
C SER A 162 6.75 -17.90 4.79
N ALA A 163 5.45 -17.62 4.88
CA ALA A 163 4.46 -18.54 5.41
C ALA A 163 4.00 -19.61 4.39
N GLY A 164 4.56 -19.61 3.18
CA GLY A 164 4.22 -20.55 2.13
C GLY A 164 2.86 -20.30 1.47
N ALA A 165 2.34 -19.07 1.55
CA ALA A 165 1.09 -18.71 0.91
C ALA A 165 1.18 -18.84 -0.62
N ASN A 166 0.09 -19.31 -1.24
CA ASN A 166 0.04 -19.45 -2.69
C ASN A 166 0.28 -18.12 -3.39
N ARG A 167 1.22 -18.07 -4.34
CA ARG A 167 1.60 -16.84 -5.06
C ARG A 167 0.41 -16.13 -5.71
N LYS A 168 -0.56 -16.86 -6.24
CA LYS A 168 -1.78 -16.27 -6.82
C LYS A 168 -2.60 -15.54 -5.76
N CYS A 169 -2.71 -16.10 -4.55
CA CYS A 169 -3.40 -15.46 -3.43
C CYS A 169 -2.66 -14.18 -3.01
N ILE A 170 -1.32 -14.23 -2.94
CA ILE A 170 -0.50 -13.05 -2.66
C ILE A 170 -0.75 -11.97 -3.72
N ASP A 171 -0.70 -12.30 -5.01
CA ASP A 171 -0.92 -11.35 -6.10
C ASP A 171 -2.32 -10.73 -6.05
N LEU A 172 -3.35 -11.51 -5.71
CA LEU A 172 -4.72 -11.01 -5.50
C LEU A 172 -4.78 -10.01 -4.34
N LEU A 173 -4.23 -10.37 -3.18
CA LEU A 173 -4.20 -9.49 -2.00
C LEU A 173 -3.38 -8.23 -2.26
N MET A 174 -2.30 -8.33 -3.04
CA MET A 174 -1.46 -7.21 -3.42
C MET A 174 -2.07 -6.38 -4.56
N GLY A 175 -3.07 -6.88 -5.28
CA GLY A 175 -3.61 -6.23 -6.49
C GLY A 175 -2.54 -6.12 -7.58
N HIS A 176 -1.76 -7.17 -7.75
CA HIS A 176 -0.82 -7.34 -8.86
C HIS A 176 -1.49 -8.05 -10.02
N VAL A 177 -1.10 -7.69 -11.25
CA VAL A 177 -1.49 -8.48 -12.44
C VAL A 177 -0.61 -9.73 -12.45
N SER A 178 -1.22 -10.92 -12.41
CA SER A 178 -0.46 -12.15 -12.64
C SER A 178 0.25 -12.05 -14.01
N LYS A 179 1.56 -12.30 -14.01
CA LYS A 179 2.35 -12.36 -15.26
C LYS A 179 2.04 -13.60 -16.09
N ASP A 180 1.35 -14.56 -15.52
CA ASP A 180 1.00 -15.83 -16.13
C ASP A 180 -0.27 -15.68 -16.98
N THR A 181 -0.10 -15.70 -18.30
CA THR A 181 -1.14 -15.48 -19.30
C THR A 181 -2.23 -16.57 -19.26
N GLY A 182 -1.91 -17.76 -18.74
CA GLY A 182 -2.87 -18.88 -18.57
C GLY A 182 -3.93 -18.66 -17.50
N ASN A 183 -3.73 -17.72 -16.57
CA ASN A 183 -4.61 -17.50 -15.42
C ASN A 183 -5.64 -16.38 -15.59
N ARG A 184 -5.67 -15.68 -16.73
CA ARG A 184 -6.67 -14.62 -17.00
C ARG A 184 -8.10 -15.16 -17.19
N VAL A 185 -8.26 -16.44 -17.45
CA VAL A 185 -9.54 -17.07 -17.84
C VAL A 185 -10.30 -17.72 -16.68
N TYR A 186 -9.68 -17.93 -15.50
CA TYR A 186 -10.28 -18.70 -14.39
C TYR A 186 -10.55 -17.90 -13.10
N ASN A 187 -10.86 -16.62 -13.20
CA ASN A 187 -11.18 -15.78 -12.02
C ASN A 187 -12.65 -15.93 -11.54
N HIS A 188 -13.20 -17.12 -11.53
CA HIS A 188 -14.52 -17.41 -10.95
C HIS A 188 -14.44 -18.46 -9.83
N LYS A 189 -13.42 -18.38 -8.96
CA LYS A 189 -13.47 -19.16 -7.71
C LYS A 189 -13.90 -18.23 -6.58
N THR A 190 -15.11 -18.49 -6.08
CA THR A 190 -15.65 -18.06 -4.79
C THR A 190 -14.65 -18.38 -3.67
N LEU A 191 -14.58 -17.49 -2.70
CA LEU A 191 -13.91 -17.71 -1.41
C LEU A 191 -14.83 -18.66 -0.60
N ASP A 192 -14.67 -19.97 -0.76
CA ASP A 192 -15.18 -21.00 0.15
C ASP A 192 -14.00 -21.50 1.00
#